data_cdf1a328c3fc8a9b1ea436458140a580
#
_entry.id   cdf1a328c3fc8a9b1ea436458140a580
#
_cell.length_a   1.000
_cell.length_b   1.000
_cell.length_c   1.000
_cell.angle_alpha   90.00
_cell.angle_beta   90.00
_cell.angle_gamma   90.00
#
_symmetry.space_group_name_H-M   'P 1'
#
loop_
_entity.id
_entity.type
_entity.pdbx_description
1 polymer ?
#
loop_
_entity_poly.entity_id
_entity_poly.type
_entity_poly.pdbx_seq_one_letter_code
_entity_poly.pdbx_strand_id
1 'polypeptide(L)' 'MKIREFTLMVLLLIGVVDVIEGDFTEVEIIGSDSEIIHTTLPTQIFPCEIKEGDMFYFEHADGVTEIRCGEPDE' A
#
# COMPACT_ATOMS: atom_id res chain seq x y z
N MET A 1 24.68 6.59 -17.94
CA MET A 1 24.26 6.47 -17.62
C MET A 1 23.61 6.11 -17.13
N LYS A 2 23.25 6.04 -16.55
CA LYS A 2 22.65 5.73 -16.10
C LYS A 2 21.33 5.73 -16.05
N ILE A 3 20.72 5.72 -16.69
CA ILE A 3 19.36 5.62 -16.83
C ILE A 3 18.73 4.50 -16.22
N ARG A 4 19.47 3.54 -16.01
CA ARG A 4 18.92 2.39 -15.40
C ARG A 4 18.38 2.70 -14.06
N GLU A 5 18.73 3.77 -13.52
CA GLU A 5 18.13 4.08 -12.27
C GLU A 5 16.69 4.31 -12.40
N PHE A 6 16.25 4.75 -13.51
CA PHE A 6 14.85 4.98 -13.65
C PHE A 6 14.07 3.74 -13.68
N THR A 7 14.64 2.72 -14.23
CA THR A 7 13.90 1.49 -14.29
C THR A 7 13.76 0.89 -12.93
N LEU A 8 14.57 1.35 -11.99
CA LEU A 8 14.47 0.85 -10.66
C LEU A 8 13.50 1.61 -9.81
N MET A 9 12.87 2.63 -10.36
CA MET A 9 11.92 3.38 -9.57
C MET A 9 10.74 2.52 -9.27
N VAL A 10 10.49 2.34 -8.02
CA VAL A 10 9.36 1.61 -7.54
C VAL A 10 8.62 2.52 -6.58
N LEU A 11 7.38 2.79 -6.90
CA LEU A 11 6.59 3.63 -6.04
C LEU A 11 6.01 2.80 -4.93
N LEU A 12 6.29 3.20 -3.72
CA LEU A 12 5.75 2.53 -2.56
C LEU A 12 4.85 3.49 -1.81
N LEU A 13 3.63 3.08 -1.61
CA LEU A 13 2.72 3.81 -0.76
C LEU A 13 2.41 2.91 0.42
N ILE A 14 2.56 3.45 1.60
CA ILE A 14 2.38 2.68 2.82
C ILE A 14 1.03 3.02 3.41
N GLY A 15 0.32 2.02 3.85
CA GLY A 15 -0.98 2.21 4.45
C GLY A 15 -1.09 1.53 5.79
N VAL A 16 -2.10 1.95 6.53
CA VAL A 16 -2.43 1.35 7.81
C VAL A 16 -3.91 1.05 7.82
N VAL A 17 -4.28 -0.13 8.26
CA VAL A 17 -5.66 -0.53 8.37
C VAL A 17 -6.27 0.15 9.58
N ASP A 18 -7.31 0.93 9.36
CA ASP A 18 -7.95 1.68 10.42
C ASP A 18 -9.14 0.93 10.99
N VAL A 19 -10.17 0.72 10.17
CA VAL A 19 -11.37 0.05 10.61
C VAL A 19 -11.78 -0.96 9.56
N ILE A 20 -12.13 -2.15 9.98
CA ILE A 20 -12.63 -3.19 9.09
C ILE A 20 -14.11 -3.36 9.34
N GLU A 21 -14.90 -3.13 8.30
CA GLU A 21 -16.34 -3.27 8.41
C GLU A 21 -16.82 -4.20 7.33
N GLY A 22 -16.72 -5.50 7.59
CA GLY A 22 -17.21 -6.48 6.62
C GLY A 22 -16.49 -6.39 5.31
N ASP A 23 -17.21 -6.03 4.28
CA ASP A 23 -16.66 -5.99 2.93
C ASP A 23 -15.80 -4.81 2.64
N PHE A 24 -15.76 -3.83 3.54
CA PHE A 24 -14.99 -2.62 3.30
C PHE A 24 -14.06 -2.33 4.45
N THR A 25 -12.91 -1.81 4.12
CA THR A 25 -11.87 -1.50 5.09
C THR A 25 -11.47 -0.05 4.92
N GLU A 26 -11.50 0.71 6.01
CA GLU A 26 -11.04 2.08 6.00
C GLU A 26 -9.56 2.08 6.29
N VAL A 27 -8.81 2.81 5.50
CA VAL A 27 -7.36 2.81 5.62
C VAL A 27 -6.84 4.23 5.54
N GLU A 28 -5.64 4.40 6.05
CA GLU A 28 -4.89 5.64 5.89
C GLU A 28 -3.69 5.33 5.03
N ILE A 29 -3.50 6.11 3.98
CA ILE A 29 -2.38 5.90 3.08
C ILE A 29 -1.45 7.10 3.21
N ILE A 30 -0.18 6.82 3.40
CA ILE A 30 0.81 7.85 3.58
C ILE A 30 1.58 8.00 2.29
N GLY A 31 1.49 9.17 1.70
CA GLY A 31 2.18 9.45 0.47
C GLY A 31 3.62 9.80 0.70
N SER A 32 4.35 9.93 -0.40
CA SER A 32 5.78 10.18 -0.32
C SER A 32 6.11 11.52 0.29
N ASP A 33 5.18 12.45 0.27
CA ASP A 33 5.41 13.76 0.87
C ASP A 33 4.78 13.86 2.25
N SER A 34 4.53 12.74 2.86
CA SER A 34 3.96 12.66 4.20
C SER A 34 2.50 13.08 4.26
N GLU A 35 1.88 13.16 3.12
CA GLU A 35 0.46 13.45 3.08
C GLU A 35 -0.31 12.21 3.47
N ILE A 36 -1.35 12.37 4.27
CA ILE A 36 -2.15 11.24 4.72
C ILE A 36 -3.50 11.30 4.04
N ILE A 37 -3.87 10.20 3.41
CA ILE A 37 -5.12 10.09 2.69
C ILE A 37 -5.95 9.03 3.36
N HIS A 38 -7.19 9.39 3.70
CA HIS A 38 -8.13 8.42 4.25
C HIS A 38 -9.02 7.92 3.13
N THR A 39 -9.13 6.63 2.99
CA THR A 39 -9.96 6.09 1.94
C THR A 39 -10.49 4.73 2.36
N THR A 40 -11.37 4.18 1.55
CA THR A 40 -12.00 2.90 1.82
C THR A 40 -11.68 1.94 0.68
N LEU A 41 -11.27 0.75 1.04
CA LEU A 41 -10.93 -0.29 0.07
C LEU A 41 -11.78 -1.51 0.32
N PRO A 42 -12.06 -2.30 -0.73
CA PRO A 42 -12.71 -3.58 -0.50
C PRO A 42 -11.81 -4.47 0.34
N THR A 43 -12.38 -5.09 1.34
CA THR A 43 -11.60 -5.93 2.23
C THR A 43 -10.94 -7.09 1.48
N GLN A 44 -11.60 -7.59 0.47
CA GLN A 44 -11.12 -8.77 -0.21
C GLN A 44 -9.92 -8.52 -1.13
N ILE A 45 -9.54 -7.26 -1.36
CA ILE A 45 -8.38 -7.03 -2.19
C ILE A 45 -7.08 -7.31 -1.47
N PHE A 46 -7.12 -7.43 -0.16
CA PHE A 46 -5.92 -7.69 0.61
C PHE A 46 -5.53 -9.17 0.45
N PRO A 47 -4.27 -9.46 0.17
CA PRO A 47 -3.84 -10.85 -0.05
C PRO A 47 -3.65 -11.63 1.22
N CYS A 48 -3.98 -11.04 2.37
CA CYS A 48 -3.79 -11.69 3.65
C CYS A 48 -4.94 -11.34 4.55
N GLU A 49 -5.01 -11.99 5.68
CA GLU A 49 -5.97 -11.61 6.71
C GLU A 49 -5.44 -10.38 7.42
N ILE A 50 -6.23 -9.32 7.42
CA ILE A 50 -5.80 -8.08 8.02
C ILE A 50 -6.52 -7.85 9.33
N LYS A 51 -5.89 -7.05 10.17
CA LYS A 51 -6.48 -6.61 11.43
C LYS A 51 -6.29 -5.13 11.55
N GLU A 52 -7.11 -4.50 12.36
CA GLU A 52 -6.97 -3.07 12.57
C GLU A 52 -5.61 -2.78 13.17
N GLY A 53 -4.93 -1.81 12.59
CA GLY A 53 -3.58 -1.48 12.99
C GLY A 53 -2.52 -2.10 12.12
N ASP A 54 -2.87 -3.05 11.28
CA ASP A 54 -1.88 -3.69 10.42
C ASP A 54 -1.38 -2.73 9.35
N MET A 55 -0.16 -2.94 8.93
CA MET A 55 0.42 -2.16 7.85
C MET A 55 0.35 -2.94 6.56
N PHE A 56 0.28 -2.22 5.48
CA PHE A 56 0.34 -2.80 4.16
C PHE A 56 0.98 -1.77 3.24
N TYR A 57 1.26 -2.16 2.01
CA TYR A 57 1.85 -1.21 1.07
C TYR A 57 1.48 -1.60 -0.34
N PHE A 58 1.55 -0.61 -1.24
CA PHE A 58 1.36 -0.83 -2.65
C PHE A 58 2.72 -0.75 -3.31
N GLU A 59 3.00 -1.70 -4.16
CA GLU A 59 4.23 -1.72 -4.91
C GLU A 59 3.90 -1.64 -6.38
N HIS A 60 4.50 -0.68 -7.07
CA HIS A 60 4.23 -0.48 -8.47
C HIS A 60 5.53 -0.60 -9.25
N ALA A 61 5.59 -1.56 -10.14
CA ALA A 61 6.77 -1.77 -10.96
C ALA A 61 6.34 -2.41 -12.27
N ASP A 62 6.98 -2.00 -13.35
CA ASP A 62 6.72 -2.60 -14.66
C ASP A 62 5.25 -2.53 -15.06
N GLY A 63 4.60 -1.45 -14.69
CA GLY A 63 3.21 -1.25 -15.07
C GLY A 63 2.21 -2.03 -14.23
N VAL A 64 2.66 -2.70 -13.21
CA VAL A 64 1.79 -3.51 -12.38
C VAL A 64 1.82 -2.98 -10.95
N THR A 65 0.66 -2.84 -10.36
CA THR A 65 0.53 -2.41 -8.97
C THR A 65 0.00 -3.57 -8.16
N GLU A 66 0.68 -3.88 -7.07
CA GLU A 66 0.28 -4.95 -6.20
C GLU A 66 0.18 -4.45 -4.77
N ILE A 67 -0.77 -5.01 -4.04
CA ILE A 67 -0.89 -4.69 -2.63
C ILE A 67 -0.23 -5.82 -1.86
N ARG A 68 0.55 -5.46 -0.85
CA ARG A 68 1.27 -6.44 -0.05
C ARG A 68 1.06 -6.14 1.40
N CYS A 69 1.07 -7.18 2.20
CA CYS A 69 0.84 -7.04 3.63
C CYS A 69 2.14 -6.88 4.37
N GLY A 70 2.09 -6.12 5.46
CA GLY A 70 3.27 -5.92 6.28
C GLY A 70 4.01 -4.66 5.91
N GLU A 71 5.26 -4.59 6.33
CA GLU A 71 6.09 -3.44 6.03
C GLU A 71 6.95 -3.74 4.83
N PRO A 72 7.20 -2.74 3.98
CA PRO A 72 8.04 -2.99 2.83
C PRO A 72 9.46 -3.29 3.27
N ASP A 73 10.09 -4.21 2.55
CA ASP A 73 11.48 -4.51 2.80
C ASP A 73 12.35 -3.53 2.08
N GLU A 74 13.50 -3.31 2.63
CA GLU A 74 14.41 -2.37 2.03
C GLU A 74 15.26 -3.00 0.98
#